data_90317b27e9f501fd088208393b4c1c52
#
_entry.id   90317b27e9f501fd088208393b4c1c52
#
_cell.length_a   1.000
_cell.length_b   1.000
_cell.length_c   1.000
_cell.angle_alpha   90.00
_cell.angle_beta   90.00
_cell.angle_gamma   90.00
#
_symmetry.space_group_name_H-M   'P 1'
#
loop_
_entity.id
_entity.type
_entity.pdbx_description
1 polymer ?
#
loop_
_entity_poly.entity_id
_entity_poly.type
_entity_poly.pdbx_seq_one_letter_code
_entity_poly.pdbx_strand_id
1 'polypeptide(L)'
;PAVVQKYQGIEDIFEKIEVATIFGREEPLLFHPDDVLMATTWWTAHIVNQALPQFNSCKFLYFIQEYEAFTFPMGSYFALAHESYSFPHVALFSSPTLRDYFKIQSYGVFACDKSDGKSLPFENAILSFDRDLSDKRKSSRKLLFYARPDGHAARNMFEIGFIALETAIRNGAFSEDWEFYGIGATHNDMILPDDRVLKMIGKVGLKEYREMLPGFDLGLALMYTPHPSLLPIEMAAAGQVVVTNTCINKTVDELQNISSNFCVAEPTISSVADTLAEAASRVANLSARESGAQVNWSQNWDQTFSPDLLQQVREWFPAVKLEKLD
;
A
#
# COMPACT_ATOMS: atom_id res chain seq x y z
N PRO A 1 5.47 23.24 1.21
CA PRO A 1 6.56 23.31 2.20
C PRO A 1 6.19 22.69 3.55
N ALA A 2 5.07 23.10 4.17
CA ALA A 2 4.68 22.65 5.52
C ALA A 2 4.44 21.13 5.65
N VAL A 3 4.14 20.42 4.57
CA VAL A 3 3.92 18.95 4.58
C VAL A 3 5.25 18.22 4.60
N VAL A 4 6.24 18.67 3.84
CA VAL A 4 7.55 18.03 3.72
C VAL A 4 8.35 18.13 5.02
N GLN A 5 8.23 19.22 5.77
CA GLN A 5 8.89 19.41 7.07
C GLN A 5 8.49 18.36 8.13
N LYS A 6 7.45 17.55 7.86
CA LYS A 6 7.01 16.46 8.76
C LYS A 6 7.75 15.15 8.54
N TYR A 7 8.54 15.02 7.48
CA TYR A 7 9.25 13.80 7.13
C TYR A 7 10.75 13.97 7.37
N GLN A 8 11.34 13.08 8.15
CA GLN A 8 12.78 13.04 8.39
C GLN A 8 13.51 12.53 7.14
N GLY A 9 14.68 13.08 6.86
CA GLY A 9 15.54 12.63 5.77
C GLY A 9 15.26 13.24 4.41
N ILE A 10 14.33 14.20 4.33
CA ILE A 10 14.03 14.96 3.12
C ILE A 10 14.04 16.47 3.35
N GLU A 11 14.77 16.91 4.38
CA GLU A 11 14.86 18.31 4.76
C GLU A 11 15.44 19.18 3.65
N ASP A 12 16.41 18.65 2.88
CA ASP A 12 17.11 19.30 1.77
C ASP A 12 16.45 19.05 0.40
N ILE A 13 15.27 18.41 0.35
CA ILE A 13 14.65 18.00 -0.93
C ILE A 13 14.42 19.21 -1.86
N PHE A 14 14.07 20.39 -1.31
CA PHE A 14 13.83 21.61 -2.08
C PHE A 14 15.11 22.27 -2.62
N GLU A 15 16.28 21.83 -2.18
CA GLU A 15 17.56 22.22 -2.79
C GLU A 15 17.82 21.44 -4.09
N LYS A 16 17.17 20.25 -4.21
CA LYS A 16 17.36 19.31 -5.32
C LYS A 16 16.19 19.28 -6.31
N ILE A 17 15.02 19.76 -5.90
CA ILE A 17 13.81 19.75 -6.74
C ILE A 17 13.14 21.13 -6.75
N GLU A 18 12.58 21.49 -7.90
CA GLU A 18 11.64 22.58 -8.04
C GLU A 18 10.20 22.08 -7.94
N VAL A 19 9.39 22.72 -7.09
CA VAL A 19 7.97 22.44 -6.97
C VAL A 19 7.18 23.51 -7.67
N ALA A 20 6.52 23.15 -8.76
CA ALA A 20 5.69 24.04 -9.54
C ALA A 20 4.24 23.51 -9.65
N THR A 21 3.26 24.43 -9.68
CA THR A 21 1.86 24.09 -9.95
C THR A 21 1.52 24.38 -11.41
N ILE A 22 0.72 23.50 -12.02
CA ILE A 22 0.16 23.73 -13.35
C ILE A 22 -1.18 24.48 -13.30
N PHE A 23 -1.80 24.61 -12.12
CA PHE A 23 -3.06 25.29 -11.95
C PHE A 23 -2.85 26.78 -11.65
N GLY A 24 -3.54 27.64 -12.41
CA GLY A 24 -3.53 29.10 -12.19
C GLY A 24 -2.16 29.75 -12.46
N ARG A 25 -1.30 29.13 -13.26
CA ARG A 25 -0.04 29.76 -13.68
C ARG A 25 -0.29 30.76 -14.80
N GLU A 26 0.30 31.93 -14.67
CA GLU A 26 0.39 32.94 -15.74
C GLU A 26 1.56 32.60 -16.69
N GLU A 27 2.64 32.00 -16.15
CA GLU A 27 3.83 31.63 -16.91
C GLU A 27 3.86 30.14 -17.21
N PRO A 28 4.26 29.71 -18.42
CA PRO A 28 4.42 28.31 -18.77
C PRO A 28 5.57 27.66 -17.99
N LEU A 29 5.48 26.36 -17.75
CA LEU A 29 6.63 25.58 -17.31
C LEU A 29 7.63 25.44 -18.48
N LEU A 30 8.90 25.67 -18.19
CA LEU A 30 9.98 25.48 -19.15
C LEU A 30 10.54 24.06 -19.00
N PHE A 31 10.62 23.33 -20.10
CA PHE A 31 11.19 21.99 -20.19
C PHE A 31 12.28 21.96 -21.24
N HIS A 32 13.28 21.12 -21.02
CA HIS A 32 14.26 20.79 -22.06
C HIS A 32 13.73 19.60 -22.90
N PRO A 33 13.96 19.57 -24.23
CA PRO A 33 13.51 18.44 -25.07
C PRO A 33 14.07 17.08 -24.65
N ASP A 34 15.19 17.04 -23.95
CA ASP A 34 15.82 15.81 -23.43
C ASP A 34 15.31 15.41 -22.03
N ASP A 35 14.43 16.17 -21.41
CA ASP A 35 13.86 15.81 -20.12
C ASP A 35 13.08 14.49 -20.21
N VAL A 36 13.13 13.69 -19.16
CA VAL A 36 12.33 12.49 -19.01
C VAL A 36 11.09 12.81 -18.18
N LEU A 37 9.95 12.61 -18.78
CA LEU A 37 8.68 12.78 -18.07
C LEU A 37 8.35 11.56 -17.22
N MET A 38 7.79 11.80 -16.02
CA MET A 38 7.31 10.74 -15.12
C MET A 38 5.86 11.00 -14.72
N ALA A 39 5.02 9.97 -14.80
CA ALA A 39 3.66 9.97 -14.28
C ALA A 39 3.57 9.10 -13.03
N THR A 40 2.77 9.49 -12.04
CA THR A 40 2.58 8.76 -10.78
C THR A 40 1.12 8.37 -10.53
N THR A 41 0.19 8.90 -11.34
CA THR A 41 -1.24 8.61 -11.29
C THR A 41 -1.83 8.60 -12.70
N TRP A 42 -3.01 8.01 -12.86
CA TRP A 42 -3.68 7.94 -14.15
C TRP A 42 -3.88 9.32 -14.81
N TRP A 43 -4.28 10.34 -14.05
CA TRP A 43 -4.51 11.69 -14.59
C TRP A 43 -3.19 12.40 -14.94
N THR A 44 -2.10 12.16 -14.21
CA THR A 44 -0.78 12.68 -14.59
C THR A 44 -0.27 11.98 -15.86
N ALA A 45 -0.59 10.70 -16.08
CA ALA A 45 -0.25 10.02 -17.32
C ALA A 45 -0.95 10.64 -18.56
N HIS A 46 -2.20 11.08 -18.44
CA HIS A 46 -2.88 11.84 -19.52
C HIS A 46 -2.17 13.16 -19.82
N ILE A 47 -1.78 13.92 -18.79
CA ILE A 47 -1.05 15.18 -18.95
C ILE A 47 0.30 14.95 -19.63
N VAL A 48 1.06 13.98 -19.14
CA VAL A 48 2.37 13.61 -19.69
C VAL A 48 2.23 13.13 -21.14
N ASN A 49 1.26 12.29 -21.47
CA ASN A 49 1.03 11.81 -22.82
C ASN A 49 0.71 12.95 -23.81
N GLN A 50 -0.03 13.97 -23.37
CA GLN A 50 -0.29 15.16 -24.21
C GLN A 50 0.97 16.01 -24.43
N ALA A 51 1.88 16.07 -23.45
CA ALA A 51 3.12 16.83 -23.57
C ALA A 51 4.20 16.07 -24.37
N LEU A 52 4.16 14.74 -24.38
CA LEU A 52 5.21 13.87 -24.90
C LEU A 52 5.70 14.21 -26.33
N PRO A 53 4.86 14.66 -27.29
CA PRO A 53 5.32 15.06 -28.62
C PRO A 53 6.31 16.22 -28.67
N GLN A 54 6.48 16.96 -27.55
CA GLN A 54 7.43 18.07 -27.43
C GLN A 54 8.83 17.62 -26.98
N PHE A 55 8.98 16.33 -26.65
CA PHE A 55 10.22 15.76 -26.10
C PHE A 55 10.86 14.79 -27.09
N ASN A 56 12.19 14.60 -26.95
CA ASN A 56 12.94 13.65 -27.75
C ASN A 56 12.64 12.19 -27.39
N SER A 57 12.21 11.93 -26.15
CA SER A 57 11.71 10.62 -25.75
C SER A 57 10.31 10.39 -26.29
N CYS A 58 10.08 9.23 -26.92
CA CYS A 58 8.75 8.81 -27.38
C CYS A 58 7.93 8.06 -26.30
N LYS A 59 8.43 8.00 -25.07
CA LYS A 59 7.81 7.31 -23.94
C LYS A 59 8.16 8.01 -22.64
N PHE A 60 7.35 7.79 -21.62
CA PHE A 60 7.58 8.30 -20.27
C PHE A 60 7.78 7.16 -19.25
N LEU A 61 8.25 7.48 -18.05
CA LEU A 61 8.29 6.58 -16.92
C LEU A 61 6.95 6.63 -16.18
N TYR A 62 6.26 5.49 -16.07
CA TYR A 62 5.03 5.40 -15.30
C TYR A 62 5.31 4.68 -13.97
N PHE A 63 5.10 5.40 -12.88
CA PHE A 63 5.25 4.90 -11.51
C PHE A 63 3.88 4.38 -11.04
N ILE A 64 3.62 3.09 -11.25
CA ILE A 64 2.30 2.46 -11.04
C ILE A 64 2.24 1.92 -9.61
N GLN A 65 1.47 2.60 -8.76
CA GLN A 65 1.33 2.26 -7.35
C GLN A 65 0.10 1.39 -7.06
N GLU A 66 -0.85 1.34 -7.98
CA GLU A 66 -2.08 0.56 -7.89
C GLU A 66 -2.65 0.37 -9.31
N TYR A 67 -3.54 -0.61 -9.50
CA TYR A 67 -4.44 -0.57 -10.66
C TYR A 67 -5.55 0.42 -10.34
N GLU A 68 -5.31 1.69 -10.62
CA GLU A 68 -6.14 2.81 -10.16
C GLU A 68 -7.59 2.75 -10.66
N ALA A 69 -7.86 2.06 -11.76
CA ALA A 69 -9.22 1.84 -12.23
C ALA A 69 -10.13 1.20 -11.17
N PHE A 70 -9.58 0.32 -10.30
CA PHE A 70 -10.35 -0.29 -9.20
C PHE A 70 -10.72 0.68 -8.07
N THR A 71 -10.18 1.88 -8.07
CA THR A 71 -10.51 2.90 -7.05
C THR A 71 -11.78 3.68 -7.39
N PHE A 72 -12.34 3.47 -8.58
CA PHE A 72 -13.53 4.18 -9.08
C PHE A 72 -14.68 3.23 -9.38
N PRO A 73 -15.93 3.67 -9.20
CA PRO A 73 -17.07 2.98 -9.78
C PRO A 73 -16.94 2.88 -11.31
N MET A 74 -17.56 1.85 -11.89
CA MET A 74 -17.62 1.70 -13.35
C MET A 74 -18.21 2.97 -14.00
N GLY A 75 -17.43 3.62 -14.84
CA GLY A 75 -17.79 4.87 -15.48
C GLY A 75 -16.58 5.60 -16.07
N SER A 76 -16.71 6.91 -16.30
CA SER A 76 -15.67 7.71 -16.97
C SER A 76 -14.31 7.66 -16.29
N TYR A 77 -14.27 7.77 -14.95
CA TYR A 77 -12.99 7.74 -14.24
C TYR A 77 -12.33 6.36 -14.29
N PHE A 78 -13.10 5.28 -14.20
CA PHE A 78 -12.60 3.93 -14.43
C PHE A 78 -11.99 3.81 -15.85
N ALA A 79 -12.73 4.25 -16.89
CA ALA A 79 -12.28 4.17 -18.26
C ALA A 79 -11.01 4.99 -18.51
N LEU A 80 -10.95 6.24 -18.03
CA LEU A 80 -9.77 7.11 -18.16
C LEU A 80 -8.56 6.54 -17.39
N ALA A 81 -8.76 6.01 -16.20
CA ALA A 81 -7.69 5.37 -15.45
C ALA A 81 -7.17 4.13 -16.19
N HIS A 82 -8.06 3.30 -16.74
CA HIS A 82 -7.67 2.15 -17.55
C HIS A 82 -6.95 2.57 -18.84
N GLU A 83 -7.46 3.57 -19.54
CA GLU A 83 -6.87 4.10 -20.79
C GLU A 83 -5.42 4.57 -20.57
N SER A 84 -5.10 5.16 -19.42
CA SER A 84 -3.76 5.68 -19.10
C SER A 84 -2.64 4.65 -19.28
N TYR A 85 -2.96 3.37 -19.09
CA TYR A 85 -2.00 2.28 -19.27
C TYR A 85 -1.74 1.94 -20.75
N SER A 86 -2.54 2.44 -21.69
CA SER A 86 -2.33 2.24 -23.14
C SER A 86 -1.30 3.22 -23.74
N PHE A 87 -0.93 4.27 -23.03
CA PHE A 87 0.01 5.29 -23.50
C PHE A 87 1.44 4.76 -23.60
N PRO A 88 2.31 5.35 -24.42
CA PRO A 88 3.70 4.91 -24.56
C PRO A 88 4.50 5.12 -23.27
N HIS A 89 4.81 4.06 -22.54
CA HIS A 89 5.55 4.14 -21.30
C HIS A 89 6.46 2.94 -21.04
N VAL A 90 7.36 3.09 -20.07
CA VAL A 90 8.00 2.02 -19.30
C VAL A 90 7.52 2.12 -17.86
N ALA A 91 7.45 1.02 -17.13
CA ALA A 91 6.73 0.98 -15.87
C ALA A 91 7.58 0.53 -14.67
N LEU A 92 7.44 1.25 -13.55
CA LEU A 92 7.81 0.78 -12.22
C LEU A 92 6.54 0.44 -11.43
N PHE A 93 6.42 -0.80 -10.98
CA PHE A 93 5.27 -1.29 -10.22
C PHE A 93 5.61 -1.40 -8.73
N SER A 94 4.74 -0.87 -7.87
CA SER A 94 4.97 -0.82 -6.41
C SER A 94 4.88 -2.16 -5.68
N SER A 95 4.69 -3.25 -6.40
CA SER A 95 4.90 -4.61 -5.92
C SER A 95 5.07 -5.60 -7.08
N PRO A 96 5.74 -6.74 -6.86
CA PRO A 96 5.78 -7.85 -7.82
C PRO A 96 4.37 -8.34 -8.19
N THR A 97 3.49 -8.52 -7.21
CA THR A 97 2.12 -9.02 -7.39
C THR A 97 1.28 -8.09 -8.27
N LEU A 98 1.43 -6.76 -8.10
CA LEU A 98 0.76 -5.79 -8.97
C LEU A 98 1.27 -5.86 -10.41
N ARG A 99 2.59 -5.97 -10.59
CA ARG A 99 3.20 -6.16 -11.91
C ARG A 99 2.69 -7.42 -12.60
N ASP A 100 2.64 -8.53 -11.88
CA ASP A 100 2.16 -9.81 -12.39
C ASP A 100 0.67 -9.75 -12.78
N TYR A 101 -0.15 -9.00 -12.04
CA TYR A 101 -1.52 -8.72 -12.44
C TYR A 101 -1.60 -8.09 -13.82
N PHE A 102 -0.82 -7.03 -14.08
CA PHE A 102 -0.77 -6.38 -15.42
C PHE A 102 -0.31 -7.35 -16.50
N LYS A 103 0.67 -8.21 -16.20
CA LYS A 103 1.18 -9.22 -17.13
C LYS A 103 0.15 -10.30 -17.44
N ILE A 104 -0.58 -10.80 -16.43
CA ILE A 104 -1.67 -11.77 -16.58
C ILE A 104 -2.79 -11.19 -17.45
N GLN A 105 -3.20 -9.97 -17.17
CA GLN A 105 -4.28 -9.28 -17.89
C GLN A 105 -3.85 -8.74 -19.26
N SER A 106 -2.55 -8.78 -19.59
CA SER A 106 -2.00 -8.17 -20.80
C SER A 106 -2.28 -6.65 -20.87
N TYR A 107 -2.12 -5.94 -19.77
CA TYR A 107 -2.32 -4.49 -19.70
C TYR A 107 -1.01 -3.72 -19.83
N GLY A 108 -1.11 -2.47 -20.28
CA GLY A 108 0.00 -1.53 -20.32
C GLY A 108 1.17 -2.04 -21.16
N VAL A 109 2.36 -2.04 -20.59
CA VAL A 109 3.60 -2.51 -21.24
C VAL A 109 3.55 -3.97 -21.68
N PHE A 110 2.59 -4.76 -21.19
CA PHE A 110 2.38 -6.16 -21.52
C PHE A 110 1.29 -6.41 -22.58
N ALA A 111 0.68 -5.37 -23.13
CA ALA A 111 -0.43 -5.51 -24.08
C ALA A 111 -0.03 -6.21 -25.41
N CYS A 112 1.18 -5.90 -25.91
CA CYS A 112 1.68 -6.46 -27.16
C CYS A 112 2.78 -7.51 -26.96
N ASP A 113 3.52 -7.41 -25.87
CA ASP A 113 4.67 -8.26 -25.58
C ASP A 113 4.74 -8.48 -24.07
N LYS A 114 4.68 -9.75 -23.65
CA LYS A 114 4.79 -10.16 -22.24
C LYS A 114 6.23 -10.22 -21.73
N SER A 115 7.21 -9.70 -22.48
CA SER A 115 8.59 -9.60 -22.04
C SER A 115 8.74 -8.63 -20.86
N ASP A 116 9.74 -8.88 -20.03
CA ASP A 116 9.97 -8.10 -18.82
C ASP A 116 10.79 -6.83 -19.06
N GLY A 117 11.30 -6.62 -20.29
CA GLY A 117 12.25 -5.56 -20.62
C GLY A 117 11.76 -4.11 -20.47
N LYS A 118 10.46 -3.91 -20.29
CA LYS A 118 9.85 -2.57 -20.16
C LYS A 118 9.27 -2.30 -18.77
N SER A 119 9.52 -3.17 -17.81
CA SER A 119 8.94 -3.04 -16.48
C SER A 119 9.81 -3.64 -15.40
N LEU A 120 9.81 -3.01 -14.22
CA LEU A 120 10.46 -3.52 -13.01
C LEU A 120 9.48 -3.39 -11.83
N PRO A 121 9.45 -4.36 -10.91
CA PRO A 121 8.79 -4.19 -9.63
C PRO A 121 9.74 -3.52 -8.63
N PHE A 122 9.17 -2.83 -7.67
CA PHE A 122 9.84 -2.39 -6.45
C PHE A 122 8.89 -2.60 -5.27
N GLU A 123 9.42 -2.59 -4.07
CA GLU A 123 8.63 -2.67 -2.84
C GLU A 123 8.77 -1.36 -2.08
N ASN A 124 7.65 -0.68 -1.80
CA ASN A 124 7.72 0.47 -0.92
C ASN A 124 8.29 0.07 0.43
N ALA A 125 9.37 0.71 0.86
CA ALA A 125 9.96 0.41 2.15
C ALA A 125 8.96 0.69 3.27
N ILE A 126 8.73 -0.30 4.13
CA ILE A 126 7.91 -0.17 5.33
C ILE A 126 8.74 0.37 6.50
N LEU A 127 8.04 0.82 7.55
CA LEU A 127 8.70 1.24 8.79
C LEU A 127 9.34 0.04 9.49
N SER A 128 10.49 0.28 10.10
CA SER A 128 11.05 -0.63 11.11
C SER A 128 10.42 -0.35 12.46
N PHE A 129 10.05 -1.40 13.20
CA PHE A 129 9.41 -1.29 14.49
C PHE A 129 10.34 -1.80 15.60
N ASP A 130 10.41 -1.02 16.67
CA ASP A 130 11.00 -1.47 17.93
C ASP A 130 9.91 -2.20 18.71
N ARG A 131 10.08 -3.53 18.90
CA ARG A 131 9.06 -4.39 19.49
C ARG A 131 9.65 -5.26 20.58
N ASP A 132 8.96 -5.26 21.73
CA ASP A 132 9.17 -6.24 22.80
C ASP A 132 7.83 -6.92 23.08
N LEU A 133 7.73 -8.19 22.66
CA LEU A 133 6.52 -8.98 22.87
C LEU A 133 6.46 -9.60 24.28
N SER A 134 7.53 -9.51 25.09
CA SER A 134 7.58 -10.11 26.43
C SER A 134 6.56 -9.52 27.40
N ASP A 135 6.30 -8.22 27.30
CA ASP A 135 5.34 -7.52 28.17
C ASP A 135 3.87 -7.79 27.80
N LYS A 136 3.60 -8.34 26.62
CA LYS A 136 2.23 -8.62 26.15
C LYS A 136 1.49 -9.70 26.92
N ARG A 137 2.19 -10.49 27.72
CA ARG A 137 1.57 -11.52 28.58
C ARG A 137 0.71 -10.97 29.71
N LYS A 138 0.80 -9.68 30.01
CA LYS A 138 0.21 -9.05 31.21
C LYS A 138 -0.88 -8.01 30.92
N SER A 139 -1.08 -7.64 29.66
CA SER A 139 -2.03 -6.60 29.23
C SER A 139 -3.30 -7.18 28.61
N SER A 140 -4.36 -6.38 28.54
CA SER A 140 -5.53 -6.66 27.71
C SER A 140 -5.10 -6.86 26.26
N ARG A 141 -5.80 -7.75 25.53
CA ARG A 141 -5.55 -8.01 24.11
C ARG A 141 -6.18 -6.91 23.26
N LYS A 142 -5.49 -6.50 22.21
CA LYS A 142 -5.92 -5.37 21.38
C LYS A 142 -5.98 -5.75 19.91
N LEU A 143 -7.15 -5.49 19.30
CA LEU A 143 -7.32 -5.57 17.86
C LEU A 143 -7.26 -4.18 17.24
N LEU A 144 -6.52 -4.04 16.14
CA LEU A 144 -6.48 -2.84 15.30
C LEU A 144 -7.14 -3.12 13.96
N PHE A 145 -8.24 -2.47 13.67
CA PHE A 145 -8.93 -2.54 12.38
C PHE A 145 -8.58 -1.34 11.51
N TYR A 146 -8.13 -1.58 10.27
CA TYR A 146 -7.99 -0.53 9.27
C TYR A 146 -9.36 -0.12 8.77
N ALA A 147 -10.00 0.78 9.51
CA ALA A 147 -11.39 1.19 9.34
C ALA A 147 -11.48 2.45 8.48
N ARG A 148 -11.82 2.30 7.21
CA ARG A 148 -11.97 3.41 6.25
C ARG A 148 -13.31 3.34 5.53
N PRO A 149 -14.40 3.84 6.16
CA PRO A 149 -15.73 3.87 5.56
C PRO A 149 -15.91 4.90 4.44
N ASP A 150 -14.88 5.68 4.14
CA ASP A 150 -14.93 6.72 3.10
C ASP A 150 -15.08 6.12 1.70
N GLY A 151 -15.95 6.68 0.87
CA GLY A 151 -16.22 6.17 -0.49
C GLY A 151 -15.00 6.07 -1.40
N HIS A 152 -14.01 6.96 -1.23
CA HIS A 152 -12.75 6.91 -1.98
C HIS A 152 -11.81 5.78 -1.49
N ALA A 153 -12.13 5.16 -0.36
CA ALA A 153 -11.39 4.07 0.25
C ALA A 153 -12.12 2.73 0.20
N ALA A 154 -13.18 2.60 -0.62
CA ALA A 154 -14.05 1.43 -0.70
C ALA A 154 -13.28 0.11 -0.92
N ARG A 155 -12.12 0.16 -1.61
CA ARG A 155 -11.25 -1.01 -1.78
C ARG A 155 -10.73 -1.62 -0.48
N ASN A 156 -10.76 -0.88 0.63
CA ASN A 156 -10.38 -1.38 1.96
C ASN A 156 -11.49 -2.19 2.64
N MET A 157 -12.61 -2.42 1.96
CA MET A 157 -13.68 -3.36 2.35
C MET A 157 -14.17 -3.15 3.79
N PHE A 158 -14.35 -1.89 4.20
CA PHE A 158 -14.73 -1.54 5.56
C PHE A 158 -15.99 -2.28 6.01
N GLU A 159 -17.03 -2.31 5.17
CA GLU A 159 -18.33 -2.91 5.48
C GLU A 159 -18.20 -4.41 5.74
N ILE A 160 -17.42 -5.12 4.91
CA ILE A 160 -17.16 -6.57 5.10
C ILE A 160 -16.36 -6.78 6.39
N GLY A 161 -15.30 -6.00 6.62
CA GLY A 161 -14.50 -6.10 7.83
C GLY A 161 -15.28 -5.83 9.11
N PHE A 162 -16.14 -4.81 9.10
CA PHE A 162 -16.94 -4.44 10.24
C PHE A 162 -18.00 -5.51 10.57
N ILE A 163 -18.77 -5.97 9.57
CA ILE A 163 -19.79 -7.01 9.76
C ILE A 163 -19.15 -8.35 10.17
N ALA A 164 -17.98 -8.68 9.59
CA ALA A 164 -17.24 -9.88 9.98
C ALA A 164 -16.73 -9.81 11.42
N LEU A 165 -16.23 -8.65 11.86
CA LEU A 165 -15.83 -8.42 13.25
C LEU A 165 -17.01 -8.58 14.21
N GLU A 166 -18.19 -7.98 13.90
CA GLU A 166 -19.41 -8.18 14.68
C GLU A 166 -19.82 -9.65 14.74
N THR A 167 -19.72 -10.37 13.60
CA THR A 167 -20.05 -11.80 13.52
C THR A 167 -19.09 -12.63 14.38
N ALA A 168 -17.80 -12.37 14.32
CA ALA A 168 -16.80 -13.06 15.13
C ALA A 168 -17.01 -12.82 16.64
N ILE A 169 -17.41 -11.60 17.05
CA ILE A 169 -17.73 -11.27 18.44
C ILE A 169 -18.96 -12.07 18.89
N ARG A 170 -20.07 -12.04 18.14
CA ARG A 170 -21.30 -12.81 18.47
C ARG A 170 -21.06 -14.31 18.54
N ASN A 171 -20.11 -14.83 17.77
CA ASN A 171 -19.71 -16.23 17.78
C ASN A 171 -18.72 -16.57 18.91
N GLY A 172 -18.40 -15.63 19.79
CA GLY A 172 -17.53 -15.87 20.95
C GLY A 172 -16.04 -15.98 20.65
N ALA A 173 -15.57 -15.46 19.50
CA ALA A 173 -14.16 -15.49 19.13
C ALA A 173 -13.25 -14.64 20.06
N PHE A 174 -13.84 -13.68 20.76
CA PHE A 174 -13.13 -12.71 21.59
C PHE A 174 -13.66 -12.75 23.03
N SER A 175 -12.79 -13.10 23.99
CA SER A 175 -13.07 -13.00 25.42
C SER A 175 -13.27 -11.55 25.88
N GLU A 176 -13.69 -11.35 27.14
CA GLU A 176 -14.02 -10.00 27.66
C GLU A 176 -12.80 -9.06 27.75
N ASP A 177 -11.57 -9.58 27.80
CA ASP A 177 -10.32 -8.84 27.88
C ASP A 177 -9.86 -8.22 26.56
N TRP A 178 -10.63 -8.36 25.47
CA TRP A 178 -10.31 -7.74 24.19
C TRP A 178 -10.81 -6.30 24.09
N GLU A 179 -9.92 -5.43 23.61
CA GLU A 179 -10.22 -4.04 23.22
C GLU A 179 -10.10 -3.89 21.70
N PHE A 180 -11.00 -3.08 21.10
CA PHE A 180 -11.08 -2.89 19.65
C PHE A 180 -10.79 -1.44 19.29
N TYR A 181 -9.92 -1.25 18.31
CA TYR A 181 -9.48 0.06 17.83
C TYR A 181 -9.61 0.14 16.31
N GLY A 182 -10.00 1.31 15.80
CA GLY A 182 -10.07 1.62 14.38
C GLY A 182 -9.07 2.72 14.00
N ILE A 183 -8.38 2.55 12.87
CA ILE A 183 -7.45 3.55 12.33
C ILE A 183 -7.72 3.79 10.85
N GLY A 184 -7.39 4.98 10.34
CA GLY A 184 -7.41 5.30 8.90
C GLY A 184 -8.44 6.36 8.49
N ALA A 185 -9.41 6.65 9.33
CA ALA A 185 -10.39 7.72 9.12
C ALA A 185 -10.74 8.42 10.44
N THR A 186 -11.19 9.67 10.34
CA THR A 186 -11.64 10.44 11.50
C THR A 186 -13.16 10.29 11.59
N HIS A 187 -13.61 9.34 12.41
CA HIS A 187 -15.02 9.06 12.69
C HIS A 187 -15.25 8.95 14.20
N ASN A 188 -16.51 8.98 14.61
CA ASN A 188 -16.88 8.67 15.98
C ASN A 188 -16.67 7.17 16.25
N ASP A 189 -16.55 6.84 17.53
CA ASP A 189 -16.52 5.46 17.99
C ASP A 189 -17.77 4.72 17.51
N MET A 190 -17.62 3.43 17.20
CA MET A 190 -18.71 2.59 16.69
C MET A 190 -19.07 1.50 17.70
N ILE A 191 -20.36 1.27 17.85
CA ILE A 191 -20.87 0.24 18.75
C ILE A 191 -20.71 -1.13 18.09
N LEU A 192 -20.14 -2.07 18.83
CA LEU A 192 -20.01 -3.48 18.48
C LEU A 192 -20.96 -4.32 19.36
N PRO A 193 -21.19 -5.61 19.05
CA PRO A 193 -21.96 -6.50 19.92
C PRO A 193 -21.41 -6.57 21.35
N ASP A 194 -22.27 -6.99 22.29
CA ASP A 194 -21.98 -7.18 23.72
C ASP A 194 -21.48 -5.88 24.41
N ASP A 195 -22.10 -4.74 24.02
CA ASP A 195 -21.78 -3.39 24.51
C ASP A 195 -20.30 -2.99 24.33
N ARG A 196 -19.59 -3.65 23.42
CA ARG A 196 -18.20 -3.31 23.07
C ARG A 196 -18.16 -2.10 22.13
N VAL A 197 -16.99 -1.48 22.05
CA VAL A 197 -16.78 -0.26 21.27
C VAL A 197 -15.54 -0.41 20.40
N LEU A 198 -15.68 -0.12 19.10
CA LEU A 198 -14.55 0.14 18.23
C LEU A 198 -14.13 1.60 18.41
N LYS A 199 -13.04 1.82 19.16
CA LYS A 199 -12.51 3.15 19.48
C LYS A 199 -11.73 3.68 18.28
N MET A 200 -12.16 4.80 17.69
CA MET A 200 -11.53 5.38 16.52
C MET A 200 -10.37 6.29 16.91
N ILE A 201 -9.15 5.88 16.57
CA ILE A 201 -7.91 6.64 16.87
C ILE A 201 -7.77 7.88 15.99
N GLY A 202 -8.39 7.87 14.79
CA GLY A 202 -8.27 8.96 13.83
C GLY A 202 -6.98 8.91 13.02
N LYS A 203 -6.50 10.09 12.59
CA LYS A 203 -5.23 10.24 11.85
C LYS A 203 -4.11 10.53 12.82
N VAL A 204 -3.10 9.69 12.84
CA VAL A 204 -1.90 9.83 13.66
C VAL A 204 -0.69 10.26 12.81
N GLY A 205 0.26 10.92 13.42
CA GLY A 205 1.54 11.24 12.79
C GLY A 205 2.43 10.00 12.65
N LEU A 206 3.41 10.04 11.73
CA LEU A 206 4.28 8.89 11.44
C LEU A 206 5.02 8.36 12.68
N LYS A 207 5.51 9.27 13.54
CA LYS A 207 6.19 8.91 14.78
C LYS A 207 5.26 8.17 15.74
N GLU A 208 4.08 8.74 16.00
CA GLU A 208 3.07 8.14 16.86
C GLU A 208 2.58 6.79 16.31
N TYR A 209 2.37 6.70 15.00
CA TYR A 209 2.02 5.46 14.32
C TYR A 209 3.06 4.35 14.56
N ARG A 210 4.36 4.68 14.41
CA ARG A 210 5.47 3.76 14.64
C ARG A 210 5.54 3.27 16.09
N GLU A 211 5.28 4.16 17.05
CA GLU A 211 5.34 3.85 18.48
C GLU A 211 4.14 3.01 18.94
N MET A 212 2.95 3.27 18.37
CA MET A 212 1.73 2.59 18.81
C MET A 212 1.51 1.21 18.19
N LEU A 213 1.96 0.99 16.93
CA LEU A 213 1.60 -0.22 16.17
C LEU A 213 2.04 -1.52 16.87
N PRO A 214 3.24 -1.61 17.52
CA PRO A 214 3.62 -2.77 18.33
C PRO A 214 2.73 -3.02 19.54
N GLY A 215 1.91 -2.06 19.95
CA GLY A 215 0.97 -2.16 21.07
C GLY A 215 -0.22 -3.10 20.82
N PHE A 216 -0.49 -3.48 19.56
CA PHE A 216 -1.62 -4.34 19.18
C PHE A 216 -1.20 -5.80 19.02
N ASP A 217 -2.18 -6.71 19.17
CA ASP A 217 -1.97 -8.16 19.09
C ASP A 217 -2.49 -8.73 17.79
N LEU A 218 -3.62 -8.21 17.31
CA LEU A 218 -4.32 -8.66 16.12
C LEU A 218 -4.59 -7.46 15.20
N GLY A 219 -4.25 -7.59 13.94
CA GLY A 219 -4.59 -6.65 12.88
C GLY A 219 -5.73 -7.17 12.01
N LEU A 220 -6.65 -6.30 11.61
CA LEU A 220 -7.64 -6.56 10.54
C LEU A 220 -7.44 -5.50 9.46
N ALA A 221 -6.89 -5.91 8.32
CA ALA A 221 -6.60 -5.01 7.21
C ALA A 221 -6.91 -5.68 5.87
N LEU A 222 -8.04 -5.32 5.29
CA LEU A 222 -8.56 -5.88 4.05
C LEU A 222 -8.27 -4.93 2.88
N MET A 223 -8.07 -5.52 1.69
CA MET A 223 -7.91 -4.74 0.47
C MET A 223 -8.28 -5.55 -0.78
N TYR A 224 -9.27 -5.10 -1.53
CA TYR A 224 -9.76 -5.77 -2.75
C TYR A 224 -9.02 -5.25 -3.99
N THR A 225 -7.71 -5.48 -4.02
CA THR A 225 -6.83 -5.16 -5.17
C THR A 225 -5.70 -6.18 -5.26
N PRO A 226 -4.99 -6.26 -6.42
CA PRO A 226 -3.83 -7.13 -6.58
C PRO A 226 -2.64 -6.72 -5.69
N HIS A 227 -2.53 -5.45 -5.30
CA HIS A 227 -1.47 -4.98 -4.41
C HIS A 227 -1.67 -5.55 -2.99
N PRO A 228 -0.61 -6.04 -2.31
CA PRO A 228 -0.75 -6.65 -0.98
C PRO A 228 -1.15 -5.65 0.12
N SER A 229 -1.06 -4.34 -0.13
CA SER A 229 -1.16 -3.24 0.84
C SER A 229 0.03 -3.19 1.82
N LEU A 230 0.45 -1.99 2.19
CA LEU A 230 1.58 -1.82 3.11
C LEU A 230 1.15 -2.02 4.56
N LEU A 231 -0.05 -1.59 4.90
CA LEU A 231 -0.51 -1.61 6.30
C LEU A 231 -0.54 -3.01 6.91
N PRO A 232 -1.10 -4.07 6.29
CA PRO A 232 -1.03 -5.42 6.87
C PRO A 232 0.42 -5.90 7.01
N ILE A 233 1.32 -5.52 6.10
CA ILE A 233 2.75 -5.86 6.20
C ILE A 233 3.39 -5.16 7.39
N GLU A 234 3.11 -3.88 7.61
CA GLU A 234 3.57 -3.13 8.78
C GLU A 234 3.01 -3.67 10.09
N MET A 235 1.73 -4.05 10.13
CA MET A 235 1.13 -4.73 11.27
C MET A 235 1.85 -6.04 11.60
N ALA A 236 2.14 -6.87 10.58
CA ALA A 236 2.89 -8.10 10.76
C ALA A 236 4.33 -7.84 11.24
N ALA A 237 5.03 -6.86 10.64
CA ALA A 237 6.37 -6.44 11.05
C ALA A 237 6.40 -5.90 12.49
N ALA A 238 5.31 -5.27 12.96
CA ALA A 238 5.12 -4.85 14.34
C ALA A 238 4.80 -6.00 15.31
N GLY A 239 4.72 -7.25 14.84
CA GLY A 239 4.48 -8.45 15.65
C GLY A 239 3.02 -8.78 15.89
N GLN A 240 2.09 -8.23 15.11
CA GLN A 240 0.68 -8.62 15.17
C GLN A 240 0.44 -9.90 14.36
N VAL A 241 -0.54 -10.72 14.77
CA VAL A 241 -1.22 -11.64 13.86
C VAL A 241 -2.16 -10.81 13.00
N VAL A 242 -2.23 -11.04 11.69
CA VAL A 242 -2.96 -10.12 10.80
C VAL A 242 -3.94 -10.87 9.92
N VAL A 243 -5.21 -10.50 10.00
CA VAL A 243 -6.24 -10.96 9.06
C VAL A 243 -6.24 -10.04 7.84
N THR A 244 -6.00 -10.64 6.69
CA THR A 244 -6.07 -9.98 5.37
C THR A 244 -6.80 -10.89 4.38
N ASN A 245 -6.92 -10.49 3.10
CA ASN A 245 -7.72 -11.25 2.14
C ASN A 245 -7.02 -11.50 0.81
N THR A 246 -7.43 -12.60 0.15
CA THR A 246 -7.09 -12.87 -1.24
C THR A 246 -7.77 -11.89 -2.19
N CYS A 247 -7.17 -11.65 -3.36
CA CYS A 247 -7.79 -10.92 -4.46
C CYS A 247 -7.07 -11.22 -5.77
N ILE A 248 -7.77 -11.81 -6.72
CA ILE A 248 -7.25 -12.15 -8.06
C ILE A 248 -5.95 -12.98 -7.94
N ASN A 249 -4.79 -12.43 -8.32
CA ASN A 249 -3.49 -13.11 -8.20
C ASN A 249 -2.79 -12.89 -6.84
N LYS A 250 -3.36 -12.10 -5.95
CA LYS A 250 -2.93 -12.01 -4.55
C LYS A 250 -3.47 -13.23 -3.80
N THR A 251 -2.76 -14.33 -3.87
CA THR A 251 -3.13 -15.64 -3.31
C THR A 251 -2.70 -15.80 -1.85
N VAL A 252 -3.13 -16.89 -1.23
CA VAL A 252 -2.68 -17.27 0.12
C VAL A 252 -1.16 -17.44 0.15
N ASP A 253 -0.59 -18.14 -0.83
CA ASP A 253 0.85 -18.41 -0.89
C ASP A 253 1.66 -17.13 -1.05
N GLU A 254 1.22 -16.19 -1.92
CA GLU A 254 1.85 -14.89 -2.10
C GLU A 254 1.89 -14.09 -0.79
N LEU A 255 0.78 -14.08 -0.06
CA LEU A 255 0.71 -13.35 1.21
C LEU A 255 1.52 -14.05 2.31
N GLN A 256 1.46 -15.37 2.43
CA GLN A 256 2.23 -16.12 3.42
C GLN A 256 3.74 -16.09 3.16
N ASN A 257 4.17 -15.90 1.92
CA ASN A 257 5.57 -15.64 1.58
C ASN A 257 6.08 -14.30 2.12
N ILE A 258 5.18 -13.32 2.33
CA ILE A 258 5.55 -12.05 2.97
C ILE A 258 5.68 -12.23 4.49
N SER A 259 4.72 -12.91 5.13
CA SER A 259 4.74 -13.11 6.58
C SER A 259 3.91 -14.31 7.02
N SER A 260 4.47 -15.14 7.91
CA SER A 260 3.72 -16.22 8.57
C SER A 260 2.72 -15.71 9.63
N ASN A 261 2.73 -14.40 9.95
CA ASN A 261 1.72 -13.76 10.79
C ASN A 261 0.40 -13.51 10.05
N PHE A 262 0.35 -13.66 8.73
CA PHE A 262 -0.89 -13.51 7.99
C PHE A 262 -1.82 -14.72 8.16
N CYS A 263 -3.06 -14.42 8.52
CA CYS A 263 -4.22 -15.28 8.39
C CYS A 263 -5.03 -14.76 7.20
N VAL A 264 -5.13 -15.56 6.15
CA VAL A 264 -5.64 -15.10 4.86
C VAL A 264 -7.06 -15.61 4.64
N ALA A 265 -8.01 -14.70 4.47
CA ALA A 265 -9.42 -14.99 4.23
C ALA A 265 -9.78 -14.82 2.75
N GLU A 266 -10.82 -15.50 2.30
CA GLU A 266 -11.57 -15.09 1.12
C GLU A 266 -12.32 -13.78 1.42
N PRO A 267 -12.57 -12.90 0.42
CA PRO A 267 -13.19 -11.60 0.61
C PRO A 267 -14.71 -11.69 0.87
N THR A 268 -15.11 -12.51 1.86
CA THR A 268 -16.49 -12.72 2.28
C THR A 268 -16.64 -12.53 3.78
N ILE A 269 -17.83 -12.14 4.25
CA ILE A 269 -18.11 -11.90 5.67
C ILE A 269 -17.81 -13.16 6.50
N SER A 270 -18.27 -14.33 6.06
CA SER A 270 -18.06 -15.58 6.80
C SER A 270 -16.59 -15.97 6.89
N SER A 271 -15.89 -15.94 5.76
CA SER A 271 -14.46 -16.31 5.75
C SER A 271 -13.61 -15.35 6.60
N VAL A 272 -13.88 -14.05 6.55
CA VAL A 272 -13.16 -13.07 7.39
C VAL A 272 -13.49 -13.29 8.87
N ALA A 273 -14.75 -13.59 9.23
CA ALA A 273 -15.15 -13.86 10.62
C ALA A 273 -14.50 -15.14 11.17
N ASP A 274 -14.48 -16.22 10.38
CA ASP A 274 -13.84 -17.48 10.77
C ASP A 274 -12.31 -17.31 10.91
N THR A 275 -11.71 -16.55 10.00
CA THR A 275 -10.27 -16.23 10.05
C THR A 275 -9.94 -15.32 11.24
N LEU A 276 -10.84 -14.41 11.65
CA LEU A 276 -10.66 -13.62 12.88
C LEU A 276 -10.66 -14.51 14.13
N ALA A 277 -11.53 -15.52 14.19
CA ALA A 277 -11.56 -16.47 15.31
C ALA A 277 -10.27 -17.30 15.37
N GLU A 278 -9.78 -17.80 14.24
CA GLU A 278 -8.48 -18.48 14.15
C GLU A 278 -7.34 -17.56 14.60
N ALA A 279 -7.27 -16.36 14.05
CA ALA A 279 -6.23 -15.37 14.36
C ALA A 279 -6.22 -14.99 15.85
N ALA A 280 -7.38 -14.80 16.47
CA ALA A 280 -7.51 -14.53 17.89
C ALA A 280 -6.91 -15.66 18.77
N SER A 281 -7.02 -16.93 18.33
CA SER A 281 -6.41 -18.06 19.02
C SER A 281 -4.88 -18.07 18.92
N ARG A 282 -4.31 -17.51 17.84
CA ARG A 282 -2.87 -17.52 17.55
C ARG A 282 -2.09 -16.43 18.31
N VAL A 283 -2.74 -15.36 18.78
CA VAL A 283 -2.04 -14.21 19.41
C VAL A 283 -1.23 -14.57 20.65
N ALA A 284 -1.60 -15.65 21.35
CA ALA A 284 -0.90 -16.12 22.54
C ALA A 284 0.48 -16.75 22.24
N ASN A 285 0.71 -17.17 20.99
CA ASN A 285 1.97 -17.76 20.57
C ASN A 285 2.99 -16.68 20.19
N LEU A 286 3.62 -16.09 21.20
CA LEU A 286 4.57 -14.97 21.04
C LEU A 286 5.78 -15.35 20.19
N SER A 287 6.26 -16.59 20.28
CA SER A 287 7.40 -17.07 19.48
C SER A 287 7.06 -17.14 17.98
N ALA A 288 5.85 -17.61 17.64
CA ALA A 288 5.39 -17.60 16.25
C ALA A 288 5.21 -16.16 15.72
N ARG A 289 4.65 -15.28 16.55
CA ARG A 289 4.49 -13.85 16.21
C ARG A 289 5.83 -13.17 15.94
N GLU A 290 6.83 -13.42 16.77
CA GLU A 290 8.18 -12.87 16.58
C GLU A 290 8.83 -13.38 15.29
N SER A 291 8.68 -14.68 15.00
CA SER A 291 9.15 -15.25 13.74
C SER A 291 8.46 -14.63 12.53
N GLY A 292 7.14 -14.50 12.58
CA GLY A 292 6.35 -13.91 11.48
C GLY A 292 6.57 -12.40 11.31
N ALA A 293 7.10 -11.72 12.33
CA ALA A 293 7.46 -10.31 12.23
C ALA A 293 8.75 -10.07 11.43
N GLN A 294 9.50 -11.12 11.07
CA GLN A 294 10.58 -11.07 10.09
C GLN A 294 9.96 -11.14 8.68
N VAL A 295 9.34 -10.04 8.26
CA VAL A 295 8.64 -9.98 6.98
C VAL A 295 9.62 -10.01 5.80
N ASN A 296 9.25 -10.72 4.74
CA ASN A 296 9.95 -10.71 3.47
C ASN A 296 9.45 -9.52 2.63
N TRP A 297 9.87 -8.33 3.00
CA TRP A 297 9.50 -7.06 2.35
C TRP A 297 10.56 -6.00 2.64
N SER A 298 10.74 -5.05 1.72
CA SER A 298 11.74 -4.00 1.89
C SER A 298 11.45 -3.11 3.11
N GLN A 299 12.48 -2.82 3.90
CA GLN A 299 12.44 -1.91 5.04
C GLN A 299 13.39 -0.72 4.87
N ASN A 300 14.03 -0.61 3.70
CA ASN A 300 15.01 0.43 3.42
C ASN A 300 14.89 0.91 1.96
N TRP A 301 14.75 2.20 1.77
CA TRP A 301 14.64 2.82 0.45
C TRP A 301 15.89 2.63 -0.42
N ASP A 302 17.08 2.54 0.17
CA ASP A 302 18.32 2.28 -0.59
C ASP A 302 18.35 0.83 -1.15
N GLN A 303 17.68 -0.11 -0.47
CA GLN A 303 17.49 -1.47 -0.98
C GLN A 303 16.39 -1.50 -2.04
N THR A 304 15.28 -0.77 -1.81
CA THR A 304 14.17 -0.65 -2.76
C THR A 304 14.64 -0.07 -4.09
N PHE A 305 15.36 1.05 -4.06
CA PHE A 305 15.95 1.70 -5.24
C PHE A 305 17.44 1.41 -5.32
N SER A 306 17.78 0.13 -5.42
CA SER A 306 19.17 -0.32 -5.53
C SER A 306 19.87 0.29 -6.76
N PRO A 307 21.20 0.42 -6.73
CA PRO A 307 21.96 0.87 -7.89
C PRO A 307 21.64 0.10 -9.17
N ASP A 308 21.41 -1.21 -9.07
CA ASP A 308 21.07 -2.07 -10.20
C ASP A 308 19.68 -1.74 -10.79
N LEU A 309 18.66 -1.51 -9.95
CA LEU A 309 17.34 -1.08 -10.41
C LEU A 309 17.42 0.28 -11.08
N LEU A 310 18.12 1.23 -10.46
CA LEU A 310 18.30 2.57 -11.02
C LEU A 310 19.08 2.54 -12.35
N GLN A 311 20.08 1.66 -12.47
CA GLN A 311 20.80 1.48 -13.73
C GLN A 311 19.88 0.95 -14.83
N GLN A 312 19.05 -0.06 -14.56
CA GLN A 312 18.07 -0.58 -15.53
C GLN A 312 17.07 0.49 -15.96
N VAL A 313 16.58 1.33 -15.03
CA VAL A 313 15.71 2.47 -15.37
C VAL A 313 16.43 3.47 -16.32
N ARG A 314 17.70 3.77 -16.06
CA ARG A 314 18.51 4.64 -16.92
C ARG A 314 18.67 4.07 -18.34
N GLU A 315 18.81 2.76 -18.47
CA GLU A 315 18.93 2.10 -19.79
C GLU A 315 17.65 2.25 -20.64
N TRP A 316 16.51 2.49 -20.03
CA TRP A 316 15.30 2.81 -20.78
C TRP A 316 15.35 4.18 -21.47
N PHE A 317 16.22 5.09 -21.02
CA PHE A 317 16.34 6.47 -21.53
C PHE A 317 17.81 6.82 -21.89
N PRO A 318 18.40 6.16 -22.89
CA PRO A 318 19.85 6.26 -23.18
C PRO A 318 20.31 7.64 -23.69
N ALA A 319 19.39 8.47 -24.18
CA ALA A 319 19.72 9.81 -24.71
C ALA A 319 19.90 10.87 -23.61
N VAL A 320 19.51 10.57 -22.37
CA VAL A 320 19.58 11.50 -21.25
C VAL A 320 20.96 11.44 -20.62
N LYS A 321 21.79 12.46 -20.87
CA LYS A 321 23.01 12.69 -20.08
C LYS A 321 22.57 13.23 -18.71
N LEU A 322 22.34 12.34 -17.77
CA LEU A 322 22.22 12.75 -16.36
C LEU A 322 23.58 13.29 -15.93
N GLU A 323 23.70 14.61 -15.76
CA GLU A 323 24.81 15.18 -15.03
C GLU A 323 24.83 14.51 -13.65
N LYS A 324 26.02 14.04 -13.24
CA LYS A 324 26.19 13.48 -11.90
C LYS A 324 25.79 14.57 -10.91
N LEU A 325 24.77 14.34 -10.13
CA LEU A 325 24.56 15.03 -8.88
C LEU A 325 25.67 14.56 -7.94
N ASP A 326 26.73 15.37 -7.84
CA ASP A 326 27.82 15.18 -6.86
C ASP A 326 27.31 15.48 -5.45
#